data_af39419dd2f20b59237ef8952eeef29a
#
_entry.id   af39419dd2f20b59237ef8952eeef29a
#
_cell.length_a   1.000
_cell.length_b   1.000
_cell.length_c   1.000
_cell.angle_alpha   90.00
_cell.angle_beta   90.00
_cell.angle_gamma   90.00
#
_symmetry.space_group_name_H-M   'P 1'
#
loop_
_entity.id
_entity.type
_entity.pdbx_description
1 polymer ?
#
loop_
_entity_poly.entity_id
_entity_poly.type
_entity_poly.pdbx_seq_one_letter_code
_entity_poly.pdbx_strand_id
1 'polypeptide(L)'
;MVKPDWDATRNELIDTYKTLNFRVRGRTEDELTAAHGGTSIREEIAAMREHEMIFAKALTNALLGDTSGQVDEDETVSLTGDESTNVLISQFGNARATTLNTIASLDDEMWDRPFVGNKKVLDLVNELAANDRAHLEKITRMLGG
;
A
#
# COMPACT_ATOMS: atom_id res chain seq x y z
N MET A 1 -13.63 -21.51 -14.04
CA MET A 1 -13.39 -20.08 -14.29
C MET A 1 -11.90 -19.74 -14.15
N VAL A 2 -11.40 -18.90 -15.02
CA VAL A 2 -9.99 -18.51 -15.04
C VAL A 2 -9.81 -17.20 -14.29
N LYS A 3 -8.74 -17.11 -13.49
CA LYS A 3 -8.33 -15.88 -12.82
C LYS A 3 -8.15 -14.75 -13.84
N PRO A 4 -8.65 -13.54 -13.57
CA PRO A 4 -8.44 -12.41 -14.48
C PRO A 4 -6.96 -12.11 -14.68
N ASP A 5 -6.62 -11.58 -15.84
CA ASP A 5 -5.27 -11.09 -16.10
C ASP A 5 -5.10 -9.75 -15.36
N TRP A 6 -4.24 -9.74 -14.37
CA TRP A 6 -3.96 -8.54 -13.58
C TRP A 6 -2.46 -8.17 -13.60
N ASP A 7 -1.72 -8.72 -14.56
CA ASP A 7 -0.27 -8.54 -14.62
C ASP A 7 0.15 -7.06 -14.68
N ALA A 8 -0.56 -6.24 -15.45
CA ALA A 8 -0.27 -4.81 -15.54
C ALA A 8 -0.42 -4.12 -14.17
N THR A 9 -1.52 -4.40 -13.47
CA THR A 9 -1.77 -3.85 -12.13
C THR A 9 -0.73 -4.37 -11.13
N ARG A 10 -0.43 -5.66 -11.19
CA ARG A 10 0.59 -6.27 -10.34
C ARG A 10 1.95 -5.59 -10.50
N ASN A 11 2.37 -5.37 -11.75
CA ASN A 11 3.64 -4.70 -12.04
C ASN A 11 3.64 -3.26 -11.54
N GLU A 12 2.54 -2.55 -11.68
CA GLU A 12 2.39 -1.20 -11.13
C GLU A 12 2.53 -1.20 -9.60
N LEU A 13 1.90 -2.15 -8.92
CA LEU A 13 1.99 -2.29 -7.46
C LEU A 13 3.42 -2.60 -6.99
N ILE A 14 4.14 -3.43 -7.75
CA ILE A 14 5.55 -3.72 -7.48
C ILE A 14 6.39 -2.45 -7.68
N ASP A 15 6.13 -1.72 -8.75
CA ASP A 15 6.92 -0.54 -9.11
C ASP A 15 6.73 0.63 -8.13
N THR A 16 5.63 0.69 -7.40
CA THR A 16 5.40 1.74 -6.41
C THR A 16 6.54 1.82 -5.40
N TYR A 17 6.95 0.68 -4.83
CA TYR A 17 8.03 0.65 -3.85
C TYR A 17 9.35 1.13 -4.48
N LYS A 18 9.63 0.68 -5.69
CA LYS A 18 10.85 1.09 -6.42
C LYS A 18 10.83 2.60 -6.69
N THR A 19 9.69 3.11 -7.10
CA THR A 19 9.51 4.54 -7.38
C THR A 19 9.73 5.39 -6.12
N LEU A 20 9.16 4.97 -4.99
CA LEU A 20 9.38 5.66 -3.72
C LEU A 20 10.86 5.74 -3.37
N ASN A 21 11.56 4.61 -3.42
CA ASN A 21 13.00 4.58 -3.12
C ASN A 21 13.77 5.49 -4.05
N PHE A 22 13.47 5.44 -5.35
CA PHE A 22 14.15 6.27 -6.34
C PHE A 22 13.92 7.75 -6.10
N ARG A 23 12.67 8.15 -5.81
CA ARG A 23 12.30 9.57 -5.65
C ARG A 23 12.91 10.18 -4.39
N VAL A 24 13.05 9.41 -3.30
CA VAL A 24 13.57 9.95 -2.04
C VAL A 24 15.08 9.75 -1.87
N ARG A 25 15.71 9.00 -2.78
CA ARG A 25 17.16 8.75 -2.71
C ARG A 25 17.93 10.08 -2.73
N GLY A 26 18.86 10.24 -1.80
CA GLY A 26 19.69 11.43 -1.71
C GLY A 26 19.02 12.65 -1.11
N ARG A 27 17.74 12.53 -0.71
CA ARG A 27 17.06 13.61 0.00
C ARG A 27 17.35 13.51 1.49
N THR A 28 17.50 14.66 2.14
CA THR A 28 17.71 14.68 3.60
C THR A 28 16.38 14.49 4.32
N GLU A 29 16.43 14.03 5.57
CA GLU A 29 15.22 13.91 6.38
C GLU A 29 14.54 15.28 6.56
N ASP A 30 15.32 16.35 6.67
CA ASP A 30 14.77 17.71 6.75
C ASP A 30 13.93 18.06 5.52
N GLU A 31 14.41 17.70 4.32
CA GLU A 31 13.65 17.89 3.08
C GLU A 31 12.35 17.08 3.08
N LEU A 32 12.42 15.85 3.57
CA LEU A 32 11.29 14.93 3.56
C LEU A 32 10.22 15.27 4.60
N THR A 33 10.61 15.97 5.68
CA THR A 33 9.68 16.40 6.72
C THR A 33 9.19 17.83 6.55
N ALA A 34 9.77 18.58 5.60
CA ALA A 34 9.37 19.96 5.33
C ALA A 34 7.90 20.02 4.90
N ALA A 35 7.17 21.00 5.43
CA ALA A 35 5.76 21.16 5.12
C ALA A 35 5.56 21.79 3.74
N HIS A 36 4.58 21.24 2.98
CA HIS A 36 4.14 21.72 1.68
C HIS A 36 2.62 21.82 1.69
N GLY A 37 2.09 22.96 2.11
CA GLY A 37 0.65 23.17 2.10
C GLY A 37 -0.13 22.26 3.06
N GLY A 38 0.40 22.02 4.25
CA GLY A 38 -0.28 21.27 5.30
C GLY A 38 0.11 19.80 5.40
N THR A 39 0.96 19.31 4.51
CA THR A 39 1.47 17.94 4.56
C THR A 39 2.96 17.93 4.22
N SER A 40 3.61 16.77 4.37
CA SER A 40 5.00 16.56 4.00
C SER A 40 5.12 15.26 3.22
N ILE A 41 6.27 15.08 2.56
CA ILE A 41 6.57 13.83 1.86
C ILE A 41 6.53 12.67 2.86
N ARG A 42 7.12 12.86 4.04
CA ARG A 42 7.09 11.83 5.09
C ARG A 42 5.65 11.46 5.49
N GLU A 43 4.78 12.46 5.64
CA GLU A 43 3.38 12.20 6.02
C GLU A 43 2.63 11.42 4.94
N GLU A 44 2.89 11.71 3.65
CA GLU A 44 2.28 10.95 2.55
C GLU A 44 2.76 9.49 2.55
N ILE A 45 4.04 9.28 2.80
CA ILE A 45 4.60 7.92 2.88
C ILE A 45 4.06 7.19 4.10
N ALA A 46 3.93 7.87 5.24
CA ALA A 46 3.32 7.29 6.43
C ALA A 46 1.87 6.84 6.16
N ALA A 47 1.11 7.65 5.41
CA ALA A 47 -0.26 7.30 5.02
C ALA A 47 -0.28 6.07 4.10
N MET A 48 0.64 5.97 3.15
CA MET A 48 0.76 4.80 2.28
C MET A 48 1.08 3.54 3.08
N ARG A 49 2.01 3.64 4.00
CA ARG A 49 2.38 2.53 4.90
C ARG A 49 1.18 2.05 5.71
N GLU A 50 0.46 2.99 6.34
CA GLU A 50 -0.72 2.68 7.15
C GLU A 50 -1.79 1.99 6.32
N HIS A 51 -2.11 2.56 5.16
CA HIS A 51 -3.10 2.00 4.24
C HIS A 51 -2.73 0.58 3.82
N GLU A 52 -1.46 0.36 3.50
CA GLU A 52 -0.98 -0.94 3.06
C GLU A 52 -1.04 -1.99 4.17
N MET A 53 -0.70 -1.62 5.39
CA MET A 53 -0.75 -2.55 6.53
C MET A 53 -2.19 -2.97 6.83
N ILE A 54 -3.12 -2.04 6.78
CA ILE A 54 -4.56 -2.32 6.95
C ILE A 54 -5.05 -3.21 5.82
N PHE A 55 -4.67 -2.90 4.57
CA PHE A 55 -5.07 -3.68 3.40
C PHE A 55 -4.55 -5.11 3.49
N ALA A 56 -3.26 -5.28 3.79
CA ALA A 56 -2.65 -6.61 3.92
C ALA A 56 -3.34 -7.44 5.00
N LYS A 57 -3.69 -6.81 6.12
CA LYS A 57 -4.36 -7.50 7.22
C LYS A 57 -5.79 -7.88 6.84
N ALA A 58 -6.51 -6.99 6.15
CA ALA A 58 -7.86 -7.29 5.68
C ALA A 58 -7.87 -8.49 4.72
N LEU A 59 -6.90 -8.57 3.82
CA LEU A 59 -6.76 -9.72 2.92
C LEU A 59 -6.48 -11.01 3.68
N THR A 60 -5.57 -10.96 4.65
CA THR A 60 -5.23 -12.12 5.48
C THR A 60 -6.45 -12.58 6.28
N ASN A 61 -7.19 -11.64 6.88
CA ASN A 61 -8.41 -11.96 7.62
C ASN A 61 -9.46 -12.60 6.71
N ALA A 62 -9.64 -12.08 5.49
CA ALA A 62 -10.58 -12.63 4.52
C ALA A 62 -10.21 -14.07 4.14
N LEU A 63 -8.92 -14.32 3.95
CA LEU A 63 -8.43 -15.67 3.65
C LEU A 63 -8.74 -16.65 4.79
N LEU A 64 -8.78 -16.17 6.04
CA LEU A 64 -9.10 -16.96 7.22
C LEU A 64 -10.59 -17.00 7.55
N GLY A 65 -11.43 -16.38 6.72
CA GLY A 65 -12.88 -16.43 6.85
C GLY A 65 -13.56 -15.14 7.30
N ASP A 66 -12.82 -14.12 7.72
CA ASP A 66 -13.37 -12.82 8.08
C ASP A 66 -13.33 -11.87 6.89
N THR A 67 -14.44 -11.76 6.18
CA THR A 67 -14.58 -10.95 4.98
C THR A 67 -15.14 -9.56 5.24
N SER A 68 -15.28 -9.14 6.51
CA SER A 68 -15.85 -7.85 6.85
C SER A 68 -15.03 -6.66 6.40
N GLY A 69 -13.71 -6.84 6.23
CA GLY A 69 -12.78 -5.76 5.92
C GLY A 69 -12.39 -4.93 7.14
N GLN A 70 -12.89 -5.26 8.32
CA GLN A 70 -12.54 -4.54 9.55
C GLN A 70 -11.22 -5.06 10.11
N VAL A 71 -10.36 -4.13 10.47
CA VAL A 71 -9.05 -4.43 11.05
C VAL A 71 -8.92 -3.64 12.35
N ASP A 72 -8.63 -4.33 13.44
CA ASP A 72 -8.40 -3.68 14.73
C ASP A 72 -7.08 -2.89 14.67
N GLU A 73 -7.07 -1.70 15.26
CA GLU A 73 -5.87 -0.86 15.29
C GLU A 73 -4.69 -1.57 15.95
N ASP A 74 -4.96 -2.43 16.93
CA ASP A 74 -3.92 -3.20 17.62
C ASP A 74 -3.26 -4.25 16.73
N GLU A 75 -3.87 -4.59 15.60
CA GLU A 75 -3.32 -5.56 14.64
C GLU A 75 -2.29 -4.95 13.70
N THR A 76 -2.14 -3.63 13.71
CA THR A 76 -1.12 -2.94 12.91
C THR A 76 -0.08 -2.33 13.83
N VAL A 77 1.14 -2.17 13.30
CA VAL A 77 2.23 -1.54 14.06
C VAL A 77 2.02 -0.03 14.06
N SER A 78 1.74 0.52 15.23
CA SER A 78 1.55 1.97 15.39
C SER A 78 2.85 2.73 15.17
N LEU A 79 2.74 3.95 14.60
CA LEU A 79 3.87 4.85 14.51
C LEU A 79 4.19 5.45 15.87
N THR A 80 5.46 5.46 16.25
CA THR A 80 5.92 6.10 17.49
C THR A 80 6.20 7.59 17.29
N GLY A 81 6.28 8.03 16.03
CA GLY A 81 6.66 9.40 15.69
C GLY A 81 8.16 9.59 15.48
N ASP A 82 8.96 8.60 15.82
CA ASP A 82 10.42 8.67 15.75
C ASP A 82 11.00 8.03 14.48
N GLU A 83 10.17 7.32 13.71
CA GLU A 83 10.65 6.61 12.51
C GLU A 83 11.16 7.60 11.47
N SER A 84 12.33 7.32 10.90
CA SER A 84 12.79 8.05 9.71
C SER A 84 11.94 7.68 8.50
N THR A 85 11.96 8.55 7.49
CA THR A 85 11.23 8.29 6.24
C THR A 85 11.69 6.98 5.60
N ASN A 86 12.98 6.66 5.65
CA ASN A 86 13.51 5.41 5.11
C ASN A 86 12.93 4.17 5.82
N VAL A 87 12.73 4.26 7.13
CA VAL A 87 12.09 3.18 7.90
C VAL A 87 10.64 2.99 7.45
N LEU A 88 9.90 4.09 7.25
CA LEU A 88 8.52 4.03 6.77
C LEU A 88 8.42 3.39 5.39
N ILE A 89 9.35 3.71 4.50
CA ILE A 89 9.40 3.10 3.15
C ILE A 89 9.65 1.60 3.25
N SER A 90 10.60 1.19 4.11
CA SER A 90 10.89 -0.24 4.33
C SER A 90 9.67 -0.98 4.87
N GLN A 91 8.97 -0.39 5.83
CA GLN A 91 7.76 -0.98 6.40
C GLN A 91 6.65 -1.08 5.35
N PHE A 92 6.48 -0.05 4.52
CA PHE A 92 5.54 -0.10 3.40
C PHE A 92 5.91 -1.24 2.45
N GLY A 93 7.17 -1.37 2.08
CA GLY A 93 7.65 -2.42 1.19
C GLY A 93 7.38 -3.82 1.72
N ASN A 94 7.59 -4.03 3.03
CA ASN A 94 7.31 -5.31 3.68
C ASN A 94 5.80 -5.62 3.66
N ALA A 95 4.97 -4.63 3.95
CA ALA A 95 3.51 -4.80 3.91
C ALA A 95 3.03 -5.09 2.48
N ARG A 96 3.59 -4.39 1.48
CA ARG A 96 3.27 -4.62 0.07
C ARG A 96 3.66 -6.03 -0.36
N ALA A 97 4.81 -6.53 0.06
CA ALA A 97 5.23 -7.90 -0.23
C ALA A 97 4.24 -8.90 0.36
N THR A 98 3.77 -8.68 1.59
CA THR A 98 2.74 -9.52 2.20
C THR A 98 1.45 -9.51 1.38
N THR A 99 0.99 -8.33 0.96
CA THR A 99 -0.20 -8.18 0.12
C THR A 99 -0.07 -8.98 -1.17
N LEU A 100 1.04 -8.82 -1.88
CA LEU A 100 1.26 -9.49 -3.17
C LEU A 100 1.36 -11.01 -3.00
N ASN A 101 2.02 -11.47 -1.94
CA ASN A 101 2.14 -12.90 -1.65
C ASN A 101 0.77 -13.52 -1.31
N THR A 102 -0.05 -12.81 -0.55
CA THR A 102 -1.40 -13.27 -0.22
C THR A 102 -2.24 -13.40 -1.49
N ILE A 103 -2.20 -12.39 -2.36
CA ILE A 103 -2.97 -12.41 -3.62
C ILE A 103 -2.46 -13.54 -4.52
N ALA A 104 -1.16 -13.76 -4.59
CA ALA A 104 -0.57 -14.83 -5.41
C ALA A 104 -0.99 -16.22 -4.92
N SER A 105 -1.37 -16.38 -3.66
CA SER A 105 -1.82 -17.65 -3.09
C SER A 105 -3.29 -17.97 -3.40
N LEU A 106 -4.05 -17.00 -3.92
CA LEU A 106 -5.49 -17.17 -4.14
C LEU A 106 -5.74 -18.02 -5.39
N ASP A 107 -6.69 -18.95 -5.29
CA ASP A 107 -7.10 -19.75 -6.44
C ASP A 107 -8.14 -19.00 -7.30
N ASP A 108 -8.47 -19.56 -8.46
CA ASP A 108 -9.38 -18.93 -9.43
C ASP A 108 -10.77 -18.69 -8.83
N GLU A 109 -11.24 -19.59 -7.98
CA GLU A 109 -12.54 -19.46 -7.33
C GLU A 109 -12.60 -18.25 -6.41
N MET A 110 -11.52 -17.98 -5.68
CA MET A 110 -11.44 -16.83 -4.78
C MET A 110 -11.47 -15.51 -5.54
N TRP A 111 -10.93 -15.48 -6.75
CA TRP A 111 -10.99 -14.31 -7.62
C TRP A 111 -12.39 -14.04 -8.17
N ASP A 112 -13.23 -15.07 -8.24
CA ASP A 112 -14.54 -15.00 -8.88
C ASP A 112 -15.67 -14.58 -7.94
N ARG A 113 -15.40 -14.47 -6.65
CA ARG A 113 -16.41 -14.11 -5.64
C ARG A 113 -15.97 -12.91 -4.82
N PRO A 114 -16.92 -12.24 -4.13
CA PRO A 114 -16.56 -11.19 -3.18
C PRO A 114 -15.56 -11.71 -2.15
N PHE A 115 -14.48 -10.97 -1.90
CA PHE A 115 -13.40 -11.40 -1.03
C PHE A 115 -13.33 -10.55 0.24
N VAL A 116 -13.41 -9.22 0.10
CA VAL A 116 -13.49 -8.30 1.24
C VAL A 116 -14.75 -7.46 1.05
N GLY A 117 -15.69 -7.59 1.99
CA GLY A 117 -16.99 -6.95 1.85
C GLY A 117 -17.69 -7.47 0.60
N ASN A 118 -18.18 -6.57 -0.24
CA ASN A 118 -18.81 -6.91 -1.51
C ASN A 118 -17.88 -6.77 -2.71
N LYS A 119 -16.57 -6.62 -2.48
CA LYS A 119 -15.58 -6.37 -3.54
C LYS A 119 -14.81 -7.63 -3.89
N LYS A 120 -14.61 -7.83 -5.18
CA LYS A 120 -13.74 -8.89 -5.69
C LYS A 120 -12.28 -8.47 -5.61
N VAL A 121 -11.37 -9.43 -5.66
CA VAL A 121 -9.92 -9.16 -5.58
C VAL A 121 -9.48 -8.17 -6.67
N LEU A 122 -10.02 -8.29 -7.89
CA LEU A 122 -9.66 -7.37 -8.98
C LEU A 122 -10.01 -5.92 -8.63
N ASP A 123 -11.18 -5.69 -8.02
CA ASP A 123 -11.58 -4.36 -7.58
C ASP A 123 -10.63 -3.82 -6.52
N LEU A 124 -10.25 -4.69 -5.57
CA LEU A 124 -9.36 -4.33 -4.47
C LEU A 124 -7.98 -3.92 -4.98
N VAL A 125 -7.39 -4.68 -5.90
CA VAL A 125 -6.05 -4.36 -6.41
C VAL A 125 -6.07 -3.12 -7.29
N ASN A 126 -7.15 -2.87 -8.03
CA ASN A 126 -7.29 -1.67 -8.82
C ASN A 126 -7.47 -0.42 -7.94
N GLU A 127 -8.21 -0.53 -6.84
CA GLU A 127 -8.33 0.55 -5.87
C GLU A 127 -6.98 0.85 -5.21
N LEU A 128 -6.22 -0.19 -4.89
CA LEU A 128 -4.89 -0.05 -4.29
C LEU A 128 -3.96 0.70 -5.23
N ALA A 129 -3.96 0.34 -6.52
CA ALA A 129 -3.14 1.03 -7.53
C ALA A 129 -3.54 2.49 -7.68
N ALA A 130 -4.84 2.79 -7.63
CA ALA A 130 -5.32 4.17 -7.69
C ALA A 130 -4.88 4.98 -6.47
N ASN A 131 -4.90 4.37 -5.28
CA ASN A 131 -4.41 5.00 -4.06
C ASN A 131 -2.91 5.31 -4.16
N ASP A 132 -2.12 4.37 -4.67
CA ASP A 132 -0.70 4.57 -4.90
C ASP A 132 -0.44 5.79 -5.81
N ARG A 133 -1.15 5.84 -6.94
CA ARG A 133 -0.98 6.94 -7.91
C ARG A 133 -1.28 8.30 -7.29
N ALA A 134 -2.33 8.38 -6.49
CA ALA A 134 -2.71 9.63 -5.83
C ALA A 134 -1.61 10.13 -4.88
N HIS A 135 -1.05 9.22 -4.08
CA HIS A 135 0.03 9.58 -3.15
C HIS A 135 1.32 9.91 -3.88
N LEU A 136 1.69 9.13 -4.91
CA LEU A 136 2.90 9.38 -5.70
C LEU A 136 2.82 10.71 -6.42
N GLU A 137 1.65 11.10 -6.91
CA GLU A 137 1.46 12.40 -7.56
C GLU A 137 1.73 13.54 -6.57
N LYS A 138 1.20 13.45 -5.35
CA LYS A 138 1.44 14.46 -4.32
C LYS A 138 2.93 14.53 -3.96
N ILE A 139 3.58 13.39 -3.79
CA ILE A 139 5.00 13.33 -3.47
C ILE A 139 5.82 13.96 -4.59
N THR A 140 5.52 13.64 -5.83
CA THR A 140 6.22 14.21 -6.99
C THR A 140 6.09 15.71 -7.03
N ARG A 141 4.90 16.26 -6.76
CA ARG A 141 4.69 17.71 -6.70
C ARG A 141 5.54 18.35 -5.60
N MET A 142 5.59 17.73 -4.44
CA MET A 142 6.38 18.25 -3.31
C MET A 142 7.88 18.21 -3.59
N LEU A 143 8.32 17.28 -4.43
CA LEU A 143 9.73 17.21 -4.86
C LEU A 143 10.05 18.20 -5.98
N GLY A 144 9.09 18.98 -6.43
CA GLY A 144 9.31 20.03 -7.43
C GLY A 144 9.24 19.54 -8.86
N GLY A 145 8.68 18.40 -9.06
CA GLY A 145 8.65 17.88 -10.39
C GLY A 145 7.55 17.02 -10.74
#